data_e2cc3c70b0f3407b49dfa48a174e1a09
#
_entry.id   e2cc3c70b0f3407b49dfa48a174e1a09
#
_cell.length_a   1.000
_cell.length_b   1.000
_cell.length_c   1.000
_cell.angle_alpha   90.00
_cell.angle_beta   90.00
_cell.angle_gamma   90.00
#
_symmetry.space_group_name_H-M   'P 1'
#
loop_
_entity.id
_entity.type
_entity.pdbx_description
1 polymer ?
#
loop_
_entity_poly.entity_id
_entity_poly.type
_entity_poly.pdbx_seq_one_letter_code
_entity_poly.pdbx_strand_id
1 'polypeptide(L)'
;MRRLCRRADVILPNLTEACLLAGKPYCESYTERDISNLLQALQELGPNAAVITGIGYERGMTGIAAAAGSEALYYPHARYPQIFHGTGDIYASAFTGAWLQGKSLRDSVRIAADYTLACIENTRDDPQHWYGVKFEPALAELIAAVTGKDPS
;
A
#
# COMPACT_ATOMS: atom_id res chain seq x y z
N MET A 1 16.69 6.00 9.02
CA MET A 1 15.47 5.27 8.70
C MET A 1 15.20 4.09 9.65
N ARG A 2 16.05 3.04 9.78
CA ARG A 2 15.84 1.89 10.71
C ARG A 2 15.51 2.26 12.16
N ARG A 3 16.10 3.36 12.70
CA ARG A 3 15.78 3.84 14.06
C ARG A 3 14.35 4.34 14.20
N LEU A 4 13.75 4.87 13.13
CA LEU A 4 12.35 5.30 13.09
C LEU A 4 11.41 4.08 13.03
N CYS A 5 11.75 3.06 12.24
CA CYS A 5 10.96 1.82 12.15
C CYS A 5 10.75 1.16 13.51
N ARG A 6 11.75 1.22 14.41
CA ARG A 6 11.64 0.66 15.77
C ARG A 6 10.60 1.36 16.66
N ARG A 7 10.10 2.51 16.28
CA ARG A 7 9.13 3.32 17.03
C ARG A 7 7.82 3.49 16.28
N ALA A 8 7.73 2.94 15.08
CA ALA A 8 6.53 3.00 14.27
C ALA A 8 5.61 1.83 14.62
N ASP A 9 4.30 2.07 14.67
CA ASP A 9 3.30 1.01 14.79
C ASP A 9 3.15 0.27 13.48
N VAL A 10 3.27 0.98 12.35
CA VAL A 10 3.18 0.43 11.01
C VAL A 10 4.21 1.10 10.09
N ILE A 11 4.75 0.34 9.14
CA ILE A 11 5.61 0.85 8.06
C ILE A 11 5.04 0.42 6.70
N LEU A 12 5.12 1.34 5.73
CA LEU A 12 4.54 1.16 4.39
C LEU A 12 5.60 1.36 3.28
N PRO A 13 6.68 0.57 3.23
CA PRO A 13 7.67 0.68 2.17
C PRO A 13 7.16 0.12 0.84
N ASN A 14 7.69 0.61 -0.28
CA ASN A 14 7.69 -0.14 -1.52
C ASN A 14 8.74 -1.27 -1.48
N LEU A 15 8.76 -2.15 -2.49
CA LEU A 15 9.68 -3.31 -2.52
C LEU A 15 11.15 -2.91 -2.38
N THR A 16 11.59 -1.85 -3.08
CA THR A 16 12.98 -1.37 -3.02
C THR A 16 13.34 -0.89 -1.61
N GLU A 17 12.47 -0.07 -1.03
CA GLU A 17 12.62 0.43 0.34
C GLU A 17 12.60 -0.69 1.38
N ALA A 18 11.72 -1.67 1.20
CA ALA A 18 11.63 -2.85 2.05
C ALA A 18 12.95 -3.64 2.06
N CYS A 19 13.53 -3.89 0.89
CA CYS A 19 14.83 -4.55 0.75
C CYS A 19 15.95 -3.76 1.46
N LEU A 20 16.00 -2.44 1.26
CA LEU A 20 16.96 -1.56 1.91
C LEU A 20 16.82 -1.57 3.44
N LEU A 21 15.60 -1.49 3.95
CA LEU A 21 15.31 -1.54 5.39
C LEU A 21 15.70 -2.89 5.99
N ALA A 22 15.38 -3.98 5.32
CA ALA A 22 15.73 -5.33 5.77
C ALA A 22 17.23 -5.67 5.57
N GLY A 23 17.97 -4.86 4.81
CA GLY A 23 19.38 -5.14 4.47
C GLY A 23 19.51 -6.32 3.51
N LYS A 24 18.52 -6.54 2.66
CA LYS A 24 18.49 -7.57 1.62
C LYS A 24 18.74 -6.96 0.24
N PRO A 25 19.38 -7.70 -0.68
CA PRO A 25 19.52 -7.23 -2.06
C PRO A 25 18.14 -7.12 -2.72
N TYR A 26 17.98 -6.10 -3.57
CA TYR A 26 16.81 -6.02 -4.44
C TYR A 26 16.89 -7.11 -5.53
N CYS A 27 15.78 -7.76 -5.79
CA CYS A 27 15.65 -8.75 -6.85
C CYS A 27 14.37 -8.47 -7.64
N GLU A 28 14.48 -8.44 -8.97
CA GLU A 28 13.32 -8.25 -9.87
C GLU A 28 12.39 -9.48 -9.90
N SER A 29 12.96 -10.64 -9.61
CA SER A 29 12.23 -11.91 -9.56
C SER A 29 12.20 -12.41 -8.13
N TYR A 30 11.00 -12.63 -7.61
CA TYR A 30 10.76 -13.07 -6.23
C TYR A 30 9.52 -13.97 -6.16
N THR A 31 9.49 -14.83 -5.17
CA THR A 31 8.37 -15.72 -4.86
C THR A 31 7.53 -15.16 -3.69
N GLU A 32 6.35 -15.72 -3.46
CA GLU A 32 5.55 -15.40 -2.27
C GLU A 32 6.34 -15.65 -0.98
N ARG A 33 7.18 -16.69 -0.95
CA ARG A 33 8.04 -17.00 0.20
C ARG A 33 9.09 -15.91 0.44
N ASP A 34 9.66 -15.35 -0.62
CA ASP A 34 10.63 -14.27 -0.49
C ASP A 34 9.99 -13.01 0.10
N ILE A 35 8.77 -12.68 -0.33
CA ILE A 35 8.00 -11.55 0.22
C ILE A 35 7.57 -11.82 1.67
N SER A 36 7.16 -13.03 2.00
CA SER A 36 6.85 -13.43 3.38
C SER A 36 8.07 -13.27 4.30
N ASN A 37 9.24 -13.74 3.86
CA ASN A 37 10.50 -13.58 4.59
C ASN A 37 10.91 -12.10 4.72
N LEU A 38 10.59 -11.28 3.72
CA LEU A 38 10.86 -9.84 3.75
C LEU A 38 9.94 -9.13 4.75
N LEU A 39 8.64 -9.46 4.76
CA LEU A 39 7.68 -8.95 5.74
C LEU A 39 8.10 -9.30 7.19
N GLN A 40 8.52 -10.54 7.41
CA GLN A 40 9.03 -10.96 8.72
C GLN A 40 10.26 -10.13 9.12
N ALA A 41 11.23 -9.97 8.23
CA ALA A 41 12.42 -9.18 8.51
C ALA A 41 12.11 -7.70 8.81
N LEU A 42 11.05 -7.16 8.20
CA LEU A 42 10.59 -5.80 8.49
C LEU A 42 9.94 -5.71 9.88
N GLN A 43 9.13 -6.70 10.27
CA GLN A 43 8.54 -6.75 11.62
C GLN A 43 9.60 -6.91 12.71
N GLU A 44 10.67 -7.66 12.45
CA GLU A 44 11.83 -7.80 13.37
C GLU A 44 12.55 -6.46 13.62
N LEU A 45 12.35 -5.43 12.79
CA LEU A 45 12.85 -4.09 13.05
C LEU A 45 12.09 -3.37 14.17
N GLY A 46 10.86 -3.83 14.51
CA GLY A 46 10.09 -3.33 15.64
C GLY A 46 8.63 -2.95 15.36
N PRO A 47 8.18 -2.65 14.13
CA PRO A 47 6.80 -2.27 13.89
C PRO A 47 5.84 -3.46 14.10
N ASN A 48 4.61 -3.17 14.56
CA ASN A 48 3.57 -4.18 14.75
C ASN A 48 3.04 -4.69 13.40
N ALA A 49 3.06 -3.83 12.38
CA ALA A 49 2.63 -4.18 11.03
C ALA A 49 3.62 -3.67 9.98
N ALA A 50 3.79 -4.45 8.91
CA ALA A 50 4.54 -4.07 7.71
C ALA A 50 3.68 -4.26 6.47
N VAL A 51 3.68 -3.28 5.58
CA VAL A 51 2.89 -3.26 4.34
C VAL A 51 3.82 -2.92 3.19
N ILE A 52 4.02 -3.86 2.26
CA ILE A 52 4.89 -3.67 1.09
C ILE A 52 4.02 -3.43 -0.13
N THR A 53 4.19 -2.29 -0.78
CA THR A 53 3.49 -1.94 -2.02
C THR A 53 4.29 -2.33 -3.27
N GLY A 54 3.59 -2.50 -4.39
CA GLY A 54 4.20 -2.78 -5.69
C GLY A 54 4.64 -4.22 -5.88
N ILE A 55 4.01 -5.18 -5.19
CA ILE A 55 4.28 -6.61 -5.33
C ILE A 55 3.44 -7.19 -6.46
N GLY A 56 4.06 -7.85 -7.44
CA GLY A 56 3.35 -8.51 -8.54
C GLY A 56 3.91 -9.90 -8.79
N TYR A 57 3.05 -10.91 -8.70
CA TYR A 57 3.42 -12.31 -9.00
C TYR A 57 3.03 -12.72 -10.42
N GLU A 58 2.10 -12.01 -11.02
CA GLU A 58 1.57 -12.29 -12.33
C GLU A 58 1.76 -11.11 -13.29
N ARG A 59 1.90 -11.41 -14.58
CA ARG A 59 2.03 -10.37 -15.61
C ARG A 59 0.76 -9.51 -15.68
N GLY A 60 0.91 -8.19 -15.64
CA GLY A 60 -0.21 -7.25 -15.69
C GLY A 60 -0.90 -7.03 -14.35
N MET A 61 -0.42 -7.68 -13.28
CA MET A 61 -0.89 -7.50 -11.92
C MET A 61 0.18 -6.83 -11.05
N THR A 62 -0.27 -6.15 -10.04
CA THR A 62 0.52 -5.66 -8.90
C THR A 62 -0.35 -5.75 -7.66
N GLY A 63 0.19 -5.44 -6.51
CA GLY A 63 -0.60 -5.53 -5.29
C GLY A 63 0.19 -5.11 -4.06
N ILE A 64 -0.41 -5.42 -2.94
CA ILE A 64 0.10 -5.11 -1.62
C ILE A 64 0.24 -6.39 -0.82
N ALA A 65 1.41 -6.63 -0.27
CA ALA A 65 1.65 -7.69 0.71
C ALA A 65 1.76 -7.07 2.09
N ALA A 66 1.04 -7.60 3.08
CA ALA A 66 1.03 -7.06 4.43
C ALA A 66 1.06 -8.15 5.49
N ALA A 67 1.66 -7.85 6.64
CA ALA A 67 1.65 -8.72 7.80
C ALA A 67 1.54 -7.92 9.11
N ALA A 68 0.80 -8.47 10.08
CA ALA A 68 0.73 -7.98 11.45
C ALA A 68 0.60 -9.16 12.41
N GLY A 69 1.58 -9.36 13.27
CA GLY A 69 1.66 -10.57 14.11
C GLY A 69 1.68 -11.84 13.25
N SER A 70 0.70 -12.72 13.44
CA SER A 70 0.53 -13.95 12.66
C SER A 70 -0.36 -13.78 11.42
N GLU A 71 -1.03 -12.66 11.26
CA GLU A 71 -1.83 -12.36 10.07
C GLU A 71 -0.92 -11.95 8.92
N ALA A 72 -1.09 -12.59 7.76
CA ALA A 72 -0.46 -12.16 6.51
C ALA A 72 -1.49 -12.19 5.38
N LEU A 73 -1.39 -11.26 4.47
CA LEU A 73 -2.28 -11.15 3.32
C LEU A 73 -1.56 -10.62 2.08
N TYR A 74 -2.11 -10.94 0.92
CA TYR A 74 -1.80 -10.31 -0.35
C TYR A 74 -3.09 -9.78 -0.98
N TYR A 75 -3.07 -8.53 -1.43
CA TYR A 75 -4.19 -7.89 -2.12
C TYR A 75 -3.76 -7.51 -3.54
N PRO A 76 -4.11 -8.33 -4.55
CA PRO A 76 -3.77 -8.07 -5.93
C PRO A 76 -4.72 -7.06 -6.57
N HIS A 77 -4.20 -6.28 -7.52
CA HIS A 77 -4.99 -5.41 -8.40
C HIS A 77 -4.32 -5.25 -9.77
N ALA A 78 -5.06 -4.74 -10.75
CA ALA A 78 -4.52 -4.49 -12.08
C ALA A 78 -3.37 -3.47 -12.04
N ARG A 79 -2.32 -3.73 -12.83
CA ARG A 79 -1.21 -2.80 -13.02
C ARG A 79 -1.52 -1.90 -14.21
N TYR A 80 -1.56 -0.61 -13.97
CA TYR A 80 -1.64 0.38 -15.04
C TYR A 80 -0.26 0.56 -15.70
N PRO A 81 -0.19 0.65 -17.05
CA PRO A 81 1.09 0.81 -17.75
C PRO A 81 1.71 2.21 -17.56
N GLN A 82 0.89 3.21 -17.25
CA GLN A 82 1.33 4.57 -16.99
C GLN A 82 1.92 4.69 -15.58
N ILE A 83 2.88 5.60 -15.44
CA ILE A 83 3.42 6.00 -14.14
C ILE A 83 2.60 7.20 -13.64
N PHE A 84 2.04 7.06 -12.44
CA PHE A 84 1.31 8.13 -11.77
C PHE A 84 2.08 8.59 -10.53
N HIS A 85 2.37 9.89 -10.46
CA HIS A 85 3.02 10.47 -9.31
C HIS A 85 2.06 10.61 -8.13
N GLY A 86 2.58 10.46 -6.91
CA GLY A 86 1.81 10.65 -5.67
C GLY A 86 0.95 9.46 -5.23
N THR A 87 0.90 8.36 -6.00
CA THR A 87 0.10 7.17 -5.64
C THR A 87 0.53 6.55 -4.32
N GLY A 88 1.84 6.57 -4.01
CA GLY A 88 2.36 6.09 -2.73
C GLY A 88 1.86 6.92 -1.55
N ASP A 89 1.83 8.24 -1.69
CA ASP A 89 1.37 9.17 -0.64
C ASP A 89 -0.14 9.05 -0.44
N ILE A 90 -0.91 8.91 -1.53
CA ILE A 90 -2.36 8.66 -1.49
C ILE A 90 -2.66 7.34 -0.76
N TYR A 91 -1.96 6.27 -1.14
CA TYR A 91 -2.10 4.97 -0.49
C TYR A 91 -1.80 5.05 1.01
N ALA A 92 -0.64 5.62 1.37
CA ALA A 92 -0.21 5.73 2.76
C ALA A 92 -1.18 6.56 3.60
N SER A 93 -1.71 7.65 3.04
CA SER A 93 -2.69 8.52 3.71
C SER A 93 -4.02 7.80 3.96
N ALA A 94 -4.56 7.13 2.94
CA ALA A 94 -5.82 6.39 3.05
C ALA A 94 -5.67 5.18 4.01
N PHE A 95 -4.57 4.44 3.92
CA PHE A 95 -4.26 3.35 4.85
C PHE A 95 -4.20 3.85 6.29
N THR A 96 -3.46 4.92 6.53
CA THR A 96 -3.31 5.50 7.88
C THR A 96 -4.66 5.96 8.42
N GLY A 97 -5.48 6.61 7.61
CA GLY A 97 -6.83 7.03 7.98
C GLY A 97 -7.70 5.84 8.40
N ALA A 98 -7.74 4.77 7.60
CA ALA A 98 -8.49 3.56 7.91
C ALA A 98 -7.95 2.87 9.17
N TRP A 99 -6.64 2.73 9.29
CA TRP A 99 -5.97 2.11 10.43
C TRP A 99 -6.27 2.83 11.75
N LEU A 100 -6.19 4.17 11.76
CA LEU A 100 -6.50 5.00 12.93
C LEU A 100 -7.98 4.99 13.32
N GLN A 101 -8.87 4.67 12.38
CA GLN A 101 -10.29 4.44 12.65
C GLN A 101 -10.59 3.01 13.13
N GLY A 102 -9.56 2.21 13.41
CA GLY A 102 -9.69 0.86 13.97
C GLY A 102 -10.10 -0.21 12.96
N LYS A 103 -9.92 0.04 11.66
CA LYS A 103 -10.14 -1.00 10.64
C LYS A 103 -9.10 -2.10 10.79
N SER A 104 -9.46 -3.33 10.40
CA SER A 104 -8.53 -4.46 10.35
C SER A 104 -7.37 -4.18 9.37
N LEU A 105 -6.27 -4.94 9.47
CA LEU A 105 -5.17 -4.86 8.50
C LEU A 105 -5.70 -5.07 7.08
N ARG A 106 -6.51 -6.11 6.87
CA ARG A 106 -7.14 -6.44 5.59
C ARG A 106 -7.99 -5.31 5.04
N ASP A 107 -8.86 -4.73 5.87
CA ASP A 107 -9.72 -3.64 5.43
C ASP A 107 -8.94 -2.37 5.16
N SER A 108 -7.94 -2.03 5.97
CA SER A 108 -7.07 -0.87 5.75
C SER A 108 -6.29 -0.98 4.45
N VAL A 109 -5.74 -2.17 4.15
CA VAL A 109 -5.06 -2.45 2.88
C VAL A 109 -6.03 -2.32 1.70
N ARG A 110 -7.22 -2.93 1.78
CA ARG A 110 -8.24 -2.88 0.73
C ARG A 110 -8.72 -1.46 0.47
N ILE A 111 -9.15 -0.75 1.51
CA ILE A 111 -9.64 0.64 1.39
C ILE A 111 -8.60 1.54 0.72
N ALA A 112 -7.35 1.45 1.15
CA ALA A 112 -6.28 2.26 0.57
C ALA A 112 -5.99 1.90 -0.89
N ALA A 113 -6.00 0.61 -1.24
CA ALA A 113 -5.79 0.14 -2.60
C ALA A 113 -6.94 0.58 -3.52
N ASP A 114 -8.18 0.33 -3.13
CA ASP A 114 -9.37 0.68 -3.90
C ASP A 114 -9.44 2.19 -4.16
N TYR A 115 -9.19 3.00 -3.12
CA TYR A 115 -9.14 4.45 -3.26
C TYR A 115 -8.02 4.92 -4.20
N THR A 116 -6.81 4.35 -4.08
CA THR A 116 -5.70 4.69 -4.97
C THR A 116 -6.01 4.35 -6.42
N LEU A 117 -6.65 3.20 -6.67
CA LEU A 117 -7.08 2.78 -8.00
C LEU A 117 -8.14 3.75 -8.57
N ALA A 118 -9.14 4.15 -7.77
CA ALA A 118 -10.13 5.14 -8.19
C ALA A 118 -9.47 6.48 -8.57
N CYS A 119 -8.46 6.94 -7.80
CA CYS A 119 -7.69 8.14 -8.14
C CYS A 119 -6.93 7.99 -9.47
N ILE A 120 -6.34 6.82 -9.74
CA ILE A 120 -5.67 6.52 -11.01
C ILE A 120 -6.69 6.54 -12.15
N GLU A 121 -7.84 5.90 -11.99
CA GLU A 121 -8.89 5.85 -13.00
C GLU A 121 -9.43 7.24 -13.35
N ASN A 122 -9.61 8.10 -12.37
CA ASN A 122 -10.02 9.49 -12.56
C ASN A 122 -8.97 10.34 -13.31
N THR A 123 -7.72 9.87 -13.36
CA THR A 123 -6.59 10.64 -13.90
C THR A 123 -6.11 10.13 -15.26
N ARG A 124 -6.20 8.83 -15.51
CA ARG A 124 -5.51 8.14 -16.63
C ARG A 124 -5.78 8.72 -18.01
N ASP A 125 -6.96 9.31 -18.21
CA ASP A 125 -7.39 9.86 -19.50
C ASP A 125 -7.19 11.39 -19.58
N ASP A 126 -6.51 12.00 -18.58
CA ASP A 126 -6.19 13.44 -18.55
C ASP A 126 -4.68 13.68 -18.64
N PRO A 127 -4.15 13.94 -19.85
CA PRO A 127 -2.73 14.18 -20.05
C PRO A 127 -2.23 15.50 -19.42
N GLN A 128 -3.13 16.40 -19.03
CA GLN A 128 -2.76 17.66 -18.37
C GLN A 128 -2.47 17.44 -16.87
N HIS A 129 -2.90 16.32 -16.31
CA HIS A 129 -2.73 16.01 -14.89
C HIS A 129 -1.45 15.16 -14.61
N TRP A 130 -0.33 15.55 -15.25
CA TRP A 130 0.94 14.82 -15.18
C TRP A 130 1.63 14.88 -13.79
N TYR A 131 1.27 15.86 -12.97
CA TYR A 131 1.93 16.16 -11.68
C TYR A 131 1.38 15.34 -10.48
N GLY A 132 0.29 14.61 -10.64
CA GLY A 132 -0.30 13.80 -9.58
C GLY A 132 -1.61 13.16 -9.99
N VAL A 133 -2.22 12.41 -9.08
CA VAL A 133 -3.54 11.80 -9.31
C VAL A 133 -4.66 12.69 -8.79
N LYS A 134 -5.82 12.68 -9.48
CA LYS A 134 -7.06 13.34 -9.06
C LYS A 134 -7.69 12.53 -7.94
N PHE A 135 -7.51 12.96 -6.73
CA PHE A 135 -8.00 12.27 -5.55
C PHE A 135 -9.37 12.79 -5.06
N GLU A 136 -9.69 14.05 -5.34
CA GLU A 136 -10.90 14.70 -4.84
C GLU A 136 -12.20 14.01 -5.28
N PRO A 137 -12.34 13.54 -6.53
CA PRO A 137 -13.58 12.88 -6.96
C PRO A 137 -13.88 11.58 -6.20
N ALA A 138 -12.85 10.90 -5.69
CA ALA A 138 -12.98 9.65 -4.97
C ALA A 138 -13.08 9.82 -3.43
N LEU A 139 -12.99 11.05 -2.91
CA LEU A 139 -12.98 11.30 -1.45
C LEU A 139 -14.26 10.83 -0.76
N ALA A 140 -15.42 11.00 -1.38
CA ALA A 140 -16.69 10.59 -0.79
C ALA A 140 -16.72 9.08 -0.53
N GLU A 141 -16.21 8.28 -1.47
CA GLU A 141 -16.10 6.82 -1.34
C GLU A 141 -15.12 6.42 -0.24
N LEU A 142 -13.97 7.10 -0.14
CA LEU A 142 -13.01 6.87 0.94
C LEU A 142 -13.65 7.16 2.30
N ILE A 143 -14.34 8.30 2.45
CA ILE A 143 -15.00 8.68 3.71
C ILE A 143 -16.02 7.61 4.10
N ALA A 144 -16.87 7.18 3.17
CA ALA A 144 -17.85 6.12 3.40
C ALA A 144 -17.20 4.81 3.84
N ALA A 145 -16.15 4.37 3.13
CA ALA A 145 -15.43 3.14 3.45
C ALA A 145 -14.76 3.18 4.83
N VAL A 146 -14.18 4.32 5.20
CA VAL A 146 -13.49 4.49 6.48
C VAL A 146 -14.48 4.65 7.64
N THR A 147 -15.55 5.43 7.47
CA THR A 147 -16.50 5.74 8.56
C THR A 147 -17.66 4.76 8.66
N GLY A 148 -17.95 4.01 7.60
CA GLY A 148 -19.13 3.14 7.49
C GLY A 148 -20.45 3.94 7.33
N LYS A 149 -20.36 5.23 6.94
CA LYS A 149 -21.52 6.10 6.69
C LYS A 149 -21.62 6.37 5.20
N ASP A 150 -22.79 6.19 4.64
CA ASP A 150 -23.04 6.58 3.26
C ASP A 150 -22.80 8.08 3.07
N PRO A 151 -22.19 8.49 1.97
CA PRO A 151 -22.07 9.90 1.64
C PRO A 151 -23.47 10.47 1.43
N SER A 152 -23.85 11.37 2.31
CA SER A 152 -25.13 12.12 2.21
C SER A 152 -25.09 13.18 1.13
#